data_d2ed6204dcfa2781b99ae359bad3c3fb
#
_entry.id   d2ed6204dcfa2781b99ae359bad3c3fb
#
_cell.length_a   1.000
_cell.length_b   1.000
_cell.length_c   1.000
_cell.angle_alpha   90.00
_cell.angle_beta   90.00
_cell.angle_gamma   90.00
#
_symmetry.space_group_name_H-M   'P 1'
#
loop_
_entity.id
_entity.type
_entity.pdbx_description
1 polymer ?
#
loop_
_entity_poly.entity_id
_entity_poly.type
_entity_poly.pdbx_seq_one_letter_code
_entity_poly.pdbx_strand_id
1 'polypeptide(L)'
;MKKTIIAFAVLGFLLLASIGAYASSISDKQAQAWEQALKGESRADLPEWIFHGLTALGTANMVQCNGETYLVRQQCKPHDCGNNFIISAYQPSSQKAWGMIVEVKDVPEAIDTPSKYARYIFIGKPDKAIQFLLM
;
A
#
# COMPACT_ATOMS: atom_id res chain seq x y z
N MET A 1 47.97 -0.03 -20.62
CA MET A 1 46.97 0.99 -20.14
C MET A 1 45.52 0.85 -20.68
N LYS A 2 45.20 -0.19 -21.41
CA LYS A 2 43.82 -0.37 -21.97
C LYS A 2 42.94 -1.38 -21.23
N LYS A 3 43.39 -1.99 -20.11
CA LYS A 3 42.61 -3.02 -19.39
C LYS A 3 41.90 -2.55 -18.13
N THR A 4 42.13 -1.32 -17.66
CA THR A 4 41.58 -0.82 -16.38
C THR A 4 40.25 -0.13 -16.51
N ILE A 5 39.88 0.34 -17.70
CA ILE A 5 38.63 1.12 -17.91
C ILE A 5 37.39 0.22 -18.02
N ILE A 6 37.54 -1.04 -18.48
CA ILE A 6 36.43 -1.97 -18.66
C ILE A 6 35.89 -2.51 -17.32
N ALA A 7 36.75 -2.64 -16.31
CA ALA A 7 36.35 -3.18 -15.01
C ALA A 7 35.40 -2.24 -14.22
N PHE A 8 35.57 -0.92 -14.35
CA PHE A 8 34.69 0.05 -13.64
C PHE A 8 33.31 0.16 -14.26
N ALA A 9 33.19 0.02 -15.59
CA ALA A 9 31.88 0.08 -16.27
C ALA A 9 31.01 -1.16 -15.94
N VAL A 10 31.62 -2.33 -15.80
CA VAL A 10 30.90 -3.58 -15.47
C VAL A 10 30.41 -3.57 -14.01
N LEU A 11 31.21 -3.02 -13.07
CA LEU A 11 30.82 -2.93 -11.67
C LEU A 11 29.66 -1.96 -11.45
N GLY A 12 29.64 -0.82 -12.16
CA GLY A 12 28.55 0.15 -12.10
C GLY A 12 27.22 -0.41 -12.66
N PHE A 13 27.27 -1.22 -13.71
CA PHE A 13 26.09 -1.82 -14.32
C PHE A 13 25.47 -2.92 -13.43
N LEU A 14 26.29 -3.71 -12.74
CA LEU A 14 25.84 -4.73 -11.79
C LEU A 14 25.15 -4.14 -10.55
N LEU A 15 25.60 -2.98 -10.08
CA LEU A 15 24.97 -2.30 -8.93
C LEU A 15 23.58 -1.74 -9.28
N LEU A 16 23.41 -1.17 -10.48
CA LEU A 16 22.11 -0.66 -10.93
C LEU A 16 21.09 -1.79 -11.16
N ALA A 17 21.53 -2.93 -11.69
CA ALA A 17 20.67 -4.09 -11.88
C ALA A 17 20.19 -4.68 -10.54
N SER A 18 21.01 -4.66 -9.50
CA SER A 18 20.65 -5.18 -8.17
C SER A 18 19.60 -4.32 -7.45
N ILE A 19 19.64 -3.00 -7.62
CA ILE A 19 18.66 -2.08 -7.04
C ILE A 19 17.28 -2.28 -7.70
N GLY A 20 17.22 -2.42 -9.02
CA GLY A 20 15.98 -2.68 -9.75
C GLY A 20 15.34 -4.02 -9.38
N ALA A 21 16.12 -5.08 -9.24
CA ALA A 21 15.63 -6.40 -8.82
C ALA A 21 15.10 -6.40 -7.38
N TYR A 22 15.72 -5.65 -6.48
CA TYR A 22 15.26 -5.51 -5.09
C TYR A 22 13.90 -4.78 -5.01
N ALA A 23 13.74 -3.69 -5.75
CA ALA A 23 12.49 -2.91 -5.76
C ALA A 23 11.30 -3.73 -6.32
N SER A 24 11.49 -4.49 -7.41
CA SER A 24 10.44 -5.35 -7.96
C SER A 24 10.08 -6.49 -6.98
N SER A 25 11.06 -7.09 -6.31
CA SER A 25 10.83 -8.12 -5.29
C SER A 25 9.99 -7.62 -4.10
N ILE A 26 10.19 -6.38 -3.65
CA ILE A 26 9.37 -5.79 -2.58
C ILE A 26 7.93 -5.54 -3.05
N SER A 27 7.74 -5.04 -4.27
CA SER A 27 6.41 -4.82 -4.84
C SER A 27 5.61 -6.12 -4.95
N ASP A 28 6.24 -7.21 -5.40
CA ASP A 28 5.61 -8.52 -5.52
C ASP A 28 5.22 -9.09 -4.14
N LYS A 29 6.10 -8.97 -3.15
CA LYS A 29 5.82 -9.41 -1.77
C LYS A 29 4.71 -8.59 -1.12
N GLN A 30 4.66 -7.29 -1.37
CA GLN A 30 3.59 -6.43 -0.90
C GLN A 30 2.24 -6.84 -1.50
N ALA A 31 2.19 -7.13 -2.81
CA ALA A 31 0.98 -7.60 -3.48
C ALA A 31 0.50 -8.94 -2.92
N GLN A 32 1.41 -9.90 -2.74
CA GLN A 32 1.09 -11.21 -2.14
C GLN A 32 0.57 -11.07 -0.69
N ALA A 33 1.22 -10.23 0.13
CA ALA A 33 0.78 -9.98 1.50
C ALA A 33 -0.61 -9.34 1.56
N TRP A 34 -0.91 -8.42 0.63
CA TRP A 34 -2.23 -7.82 0.49
C TRP A 34 -3.30 -8.84 0.12
N GLU A 35 -3.03 -9.71 -0.84
CA GLU A 35 -3.94 -10.79 -1.21
C GLU A 35 -4.21 -11.74 -0.03
N GLN A 36 -3.18 -12.06 0.76
CA GLN A 36 -3.35 -12.90 1.96
C GLN A 36 -4.21 -12.21 3.02
N ALA A 37 -4.04 -10.91 3.23
CA ALA A 37 -4.87 -10.14 4.14
C ALA A 37 -6.34 -10.14 3.70
N LEU A 38 -6.61 -9.94 2.42
CA LEU A 38 -7.97 -10.00 1.86
C LEU A 38 -8.62 -11.39 1.97
N LYS A 39 -7.85 -12.46 1.76
CA LYS A 39 -8.36 -13.84 1.91
C LYS A 39 -8.80 -14.19 3.34
N GLY A 40 -8.27 -13.47 4.33
CA GLY A 40 -8.66 -13.62 5.74
C GLY A 40 -9.99 -12.95 6.10
N GLU A 41 -10.58 -12.18 5.17
CA GLU A 41 -11.82 -11.44 5.38
C GLU A 41 -13.01 -12.12 4.69
N SER A 42 -14.23 -11.87 5.20
CA SER A 42 -15.45 -12.28 4.51
C SER A 42 -15.68 -11.39 3.28
N ARG A 43 -15.71 -11.98 2.09
CA ARG A 43 -15.94 -11.21 0.85
C ARG A 43 -17.27 -10.46 0.86
N ALA A 44 -18.28 -10.99 1.55
CA ALA A 44 -19.59 -10.36 1.64
C ALA A 44 -19.57 -9.02 2.43
N ASP A 45 -18.56 -8.83 3.30
CA ASP A 45 -18.40 -7.63 4.11
C ASP A 45 -17.56 -6.55 3.42
N LEU A 46 -16.95 -6.88 2.28
CA LEU A 46 -16.06 -6.01 1.53
C LEU A 46 -16.76 -5.36 0.34
N PRO A 47 -16.49 -4.08 0.05
CA PRO A 47 -17.03 -3.43 -1.13
C PRO A 47 -16.49 -4.07 -2.41
N GLU A 48 -17.35 -4.33 -3.38
CA GLU A 48 -16.97 -5.00 -4.63
C GLU A 48 -15.89 -4.24 -5.41
N TRP A 49 -15.88 -2.91 -5.33
CA TRP A 49 -14.93 -2.08 -6.08
C TRP A 49 -13.46 -2.32 -5.73
N ILE A 50 -13.13 -2.85 -4.55
CA ILE A 50 -11.73 -3.14 -4.17
C ILE A 50 -11.11 -4.27 -5.01
N PHE A 51 -11.93 -5.06 -5.68
CA PHE A 51 -11.50 -6.16 -6.56
C PHE A 51 -11.39 -5.75 -8.03
N HIS A 52 -11.72 -4.50 -8.37
CA HIS A 52 -11.77 -4.01 -9.74
C HIS A 52 -10.80 -2.85 -9.99
N GLY A 53 -9.56 -3.16 -10.36
CA GLY A 53 -8.60 -2.21 -10.93
C GLY A 53 -8.46 -0.88 -10.18
N LEU A 54 -7.84 -0.88 -9.01
CA LEU A 54 -7.63 0.33 -8.20
C LEU A 54 -6.68 1.33 -8.87
N THR A 55 -6.96 2.61 -8.71
CA THR A 55 -6.06 3.69 -9.12
C THR A 55 -5.10 4.02 -7.98
N ALA A 56 -3.78 4.00 -8.23
CA ALA A 56 -2.79 4.43 -7.25
C ALA A 56 -2.81 5.96 -7.07
N LEU A 57 -2.79 6.41 -5.83
CA LEU A 57 -2.64 7.82 -5.46
C LEU A 57 -1.20 8.07 -5.01
N GLY A 58 -0.36 8.49 -5.97
CA GLY A 58 1.05 8.71 -5.72
C GLY A 58 1.88 7.43 -5.57
N THR A 59 3.08 7.58 -5.02
CA THR A 59 4.02 6.48 -4.74
C THR A 59 3.83 5.97 -3.31
N ALA A 60 4.30 4.73 -3.06
CA ALA A 60 4.37 4.22 -1.69
C ALA A 60 5.41 5.01 -0.89
N ASN A 61 5.09 5.33 0.36
CA ASN A 61 5.96 6.01 1.29
C ASN A 61 6.49 5.05 2.36
N MET A 62 7.77 5.19 2.70
CA MET A 62 8.34 4.49 3.85
C MET A 62 8.06 5.27 5.12
N VAL A 63 7.45 4.63 6.09
CA VAL A 63 7.09 5.21 7.39
C VAL A 63 7.70 4.39 8.51
N GLN A 64 8.29 5.06 9.50
CA GLN A 64 8.78 4.44 10.74
C GLN A 64 7.73 4.56 11.83
N CYS A 65 7.38 3.43 12.44
CA CYS A 65 6.45 3.39 13.55
C CYS A 65 6.92 2.33 14.57
N ASN A 66 7.12 2.74 15.82
CA ASN A 66 7.58 1.85 16.91
C ASN A 66 8.85 1.03 16.58
N GLY A 67 9.81 1.64 15.88
CA GLY A 67 11.07 0.99 15.48
C GLY A 67 10.97 0.07 14.25
N GLU A 68 9.79 -0.09 13.68
CA GLU A 68 9.54 -0.90 12.49
C GLU A 68 9.32 -0.01 11.25
N THR A 69 9.65 -0.54 10.09
CA THR A 69 9.46 0.14 8.79
C THR A 69 8.25 -0.42 8.08
N TYR A 70 7.42 0.48 7.57
CA TYR A 70 6.22 0.16 6.79
C TYR A 70 6.27 0.86 5.44
N LEU A 71 5.79 0.18 4.41
CA LEU A 71 5.46 0.79 3.12
C LEU A 71 3.97 1.11 3.11
N VAL A 72 3.65 2.41 3.17
CA VAL A 72 2.27 2.90 3.16
C VAL A 72 1.90 3.34 1.75
N ARG A 73 0.77 2.86 1.25
CA ARG A 73 0.24 3.19 -0.07
C ARG A 73 -1.20 3.61 0.03
N GLN A 74 -1.59 4.57 -0.79
CA GLN A 74 -2.98 4.96 -0.97
C GLN A 74 -3.45 4.61 -2.39
N GLN A 75 -4.63 4.04 -2.49
CA GLN A 75 -5.30 3.68 -3.73
C GLN A 75 -6.77 4.04 -3.64
N CYS A 76 -7.44 4.21 -4.77
CA CYS A 76 -8.85 4.57 -4.76
C CYS A 76 -9.64 3.84 -5.85
N LYS A 77 -10.96 3.90 -5.71
CA LYS A 77 -11.90 3.50 -6.76
C LYS A 77 -11.72 4.43 -7.96
N PRO A 78 -11.55 3.90 -9.18
CA PRO A 78 -11.45 4.73 -10.37
C PRO A 78 -12.63 5.70 -10.49
N HIS A 79 -12.33 6.96 -10.79
CA HIS A 79 -13.30 8.07 -10.93
C HIS A 79 -14.03 8.51 -9.64
N ASP A 80 -13.63 7.97 -8.48
CA ASP A 80 -14.29 8.27 -7.20
C ASP A 80 -13.31 8.28 -6.02
N CYS A 81 -12.15 8.89 -6.21
CA CYS A 81 -11.07 8.92 -5.23
C CYS A 81 -11.39 9.77 -3.99
N GLY A 82 -12.33 10.69 -4.08
CA GLY A 82 -12.74 11.51 -2.94
C GLY A 82 -13.57 10.76 -1.91
N ASN A 83 -14.37 9.80 -2.37
CA ASN A 83 -15.32 9.10 -1.52
C ASN A 83 -14.94 7.64 -1.23
N ASN A 84 -14.16 7.01 -2.09
CA ASN A 84 -13.84 5.60 -1.96
C ASN A 84 -12.34 5.34 -2.16
N PHE A 85 -11.62 5.05 -1.07
CA PHE A 85 -10.19 4.83 -1.10
C PHE A 85 -9.71 3.81 -0.06
N ILE A 86 -8.49 3.33 -0.26
CA ILE A 86 -7.80 2.39 0.62
C ILE A 86 -6.47 3.01 1.03
N ILE A 87 -6.15 2.93 2.31
CA ILE A 87 -4.80 3.12 2.82
C ILE A 87 -4.30 1.74 3.24
N SER A 88 -3.17 1.30 2.70
CA SER A 88 -2.55 0.02 3.04
C SER A 88 -1.15 0.20 3.59
N ALA A 89 -0.77 -0.64 4.53
CA ALA A 89 0.56 -0.72 5.11
C ALA A 89 1.12 -2.13 4.93
N TYR A 90 2.36 -2.22 4.48
CA TYR A 90 3.12 -3.47 4.36
C TYR A 90 4.37 -3.39 5.22
N GLN A 91 4.61 -4.41 6.05
CA GLN A 91 5.81 -4.54 6.86
C GLN A 91 6.77 -5.55 6.23
N PRO A 92 7.92 -5.11 5.69
CA PRO A 92 8.86 -6.02 5.03
C PRO A 92 9.45 -7.08 5.95
N SER A 93 9.68 -6.76 7.23
CA SER A 93 10.29 -7.68 8.21
C SER A 93 9.42 -8.90 8.51
N SER A 94 8.11 -8.74 8.59
CA SER A 94 7.13 -9.82 8.83
C SER A 94 6.43 -10.31 7.58
N GLN A 95 6.56 -9.61 6.46
CA GLN A 95 5.83 -9.84 5.20
C GLN A 95 4.30 -9.82 5.38
N LYS A 96 3.80 -9.01 6.30
CA LYS A 96 2.38 -8.81 6.54
C LYS A 96 1.89 -7.50 5.95
N ALA A 97 0.62 -7.49 5.56
CA ALA A 97 -0.08 -6.29 5.10
C ALA A 97 -1.39 -6.11 5.87
N TRP A 98 -1.76 -4.84 6.02
CA TRP A 98 -3.02 -4.39 6.61
C TRP A 98 -3.56 -3.25 5.77
N GLY A 99 -4.85 -2.99 5.91
CA GLY A 99 -5.44 -1.85 5.23
C GLY A 99 -6.65 -1.30 5.96
N MET A 100 -7.04 -0.10 5.54
CA MET A 100 -8.27 0.56 5.93
C MET A 100 -8.97 1.02 4.66
N ILE A 101 -10.17 0.50 4.42
CA ILE A 101 -11.05 0.93 3.36
C ILE A 101 -11.91 2.05 3.92
N VAL A 102 -12.01 3.15 3.19
CA VAL A 102 -12.85 4.30 3.54
C VAL A 102 -13.90 4.49 2.45
N GLU A 103 -15.15 4.52 2.85
CA GLU A 103 -16.29 4.83 1.99
C GLU A 103 -17.07 6.00 2.59
N VAL A 104 -17.11 7.14 1.91
CA VAL A 104 -17.87 8.32 2.31
C VAL A 104 -19.16 8.35 1.50
N LYS A 105 -20.29 8.55 2.17
CA LYS A 105 -21.59 8.68 1.51
C LYS A 105 -21.58 9.91 0.61
N ASP A 106 -22.10 9.75 -0.60
CA ASP A 106 -22.28 10.86 -1.56
C ASP A 106 -23.55 11.65 -1.20
N VAL A 107 -23.39 12.52 -0.20
CA VAL A 107 -24.44 13.44 0.26
C VAL A 107 -23.84 14.83 0.44
N PRO A 108 -24.60 15.93 0.20
CA PRO A 108 -24.06 17.30 0.29
C PRO A 108 -23.40 17.62 1.64
N GLU A 109 -23.94 17.11 2.73
CA GLU A 109 -23.44 17.34 4.09
C GLU A 109 -22.07 16.68 4.34
N ALA A 110 -21.67 15.70 3.54
CA ALA A 110 -20.37 15.06 3.64
C ALA A 110 -19.24 15.95 3.11
N ILE A 111 -19.51 16.99 2.35
CA ILE A 111 -18.49 17.92 1.83
C ILE A 111 -17.78 18.61 2.99
N ASP A 112 -18.51 19.09 3.98
CA ASP A 112 -17.94 19.82 5.12
C ASP A 112 -17.50 18.92 6.27
N THR A 113 -18.10 17.75 6.41
CA THR A 113 -17.82 16.81 7.52
C THR A 113 -17.78 15.37 7.05
N PRO A 114 -16.83 15.00 6.15
CA PRO A 114 -16.80 13.67 5.53
C PRO A 114 -16.67 12.53 6.55
N SER A 115 -15.97 12.72 7.65
CA SER A 115 -15.79 11.70 8.70
C SER A 115 -17.09 11.26 9.37
N LYS A 116 -18.12 12.11 9.42
CA LYS A 116 -19.44 11.73 9.95
C LYS A 116 -20.22 10.79 9.04
N TYR A 117 -19.87 10.79 7.77
CA TYR A 117 -20.54 10.01 6.72
C TYR A 117 -19.67 8.89 6.18
N ALA A 118 -18.49 8.69 6.80
CA ALA A 118 -17.55 7.66 6.41
C ALA A 118 -17.81 6.33 7.14
N ARG A 119 -17.65 5.24 6.40
CA ARG A 119 -17.51 3.89 6.91
C ARG A 119 -16.06 3.48 6.81
N TYR A 120 -15.52 2.90 7.88
CA TYR A 120 -14.14 2.40 7.94
C TYR A 120 -14.17 0.88 8.08
N ILE A 121 -13.44 0.16 7.20
CA ILE A 121 -13.32 -1.30 7.26
C ILE A 121 -11.83 -1.62 7.33
N PHE A 122 -11.40 -2.24 8.42
CA PHE A 122 -10.02 -2.69 8.58
C PHE A 122 -9.82 -4.08 7.97
N ILE A 123 -8.70 -4.26 7.27
CA ILE A 123 -8.26 -5.49 6.62
C ILE A 123 -7.01 -6.02 7.32
N GLY A 124 -6.94 -7.35 7.51
CA GLY A 124 -5.77 -8.02 8.09
C GLY A 124 -5.71 -7.94 9.62
N LYS A 125 -6.81 -7.56 10.28
CA LYS A 125 -6.93 -7.47 11.76
C LYS A 125 -5.80 -6.65 12.38
N PRO A 126 -5.65 -5.35 12.02
CA PRO A 126 -4.61 -4.49 12.57
C PRO A 126 -4.80 -4.28 14.06
N ASP A 127 -3.70 -4.28 14.80
CA ASP A 127 -3.69 -3.81 16.19
C ASP A 127 -3.84 -2.27 16.27
N LYS A 128 -3.89 -1.72 17.48
CA LYS A 128 -4.08 -0.27 17.67
C LYS A 128 -2.97 0.58 17.05
N ALA A 129 -1.73 0.09 17.06
CA ALA A 129 -0.60 0.82 16.49
C ALA A 129 -0.71 0.88 14.97
N ILE A 130 -1.07 -0.23 14.32
CA ILE A 130 -1.31 -0.29 12.87
C ILE A 130 -2.57 0.49 12.49
N GLN A 131 -3.64 0.43 13.28
CA GLN A 131 -4.84 1.27 13.04
C GLN A 131 -4.49 2.74 13.04
N PHE A 132 -3.66 3.19 14.00
CA PHE A 132 -3.19 4.58 14.05
C PHE A 132 -2.33 4.96 12.84
N LEU A 133 -1.51 4.04 12.34
CA LEU A 133 -0.71 4.24 11.13
C LEU A 133 -1.56 4.41 9.86
N LEU A 134 -2.76 3.77 9.83
CA LEU A 134 -3.67 3.79 8.68
C LEU A 134 -4.65 4.99 8.71
N MET A 135 -4.78 5.67 9.83
CA MET A 135 -5.67 6.83 10.00
C MET A 135 -4.97 8.16 9.71
#